data_4cecbb73ed4621347ddf68a217da4070
#
_entry.id   4cecbb73ed4621347ddf68a217da4070
#
_cell.length_a   1.000
_cell.length_b   1.000
_cell.length_c   1.000
_cell.angle_alpha   90.00
_cell.angle_beta   90.00
_cell.angle_gamma   90.00
#
_symmetry.space_group_name_H-M   'P 1'
#
loop_
_entity.id
_entity.type
_entity.pdbx_description
1 polymer ?
#
loop_
_entity_poly.entity_id
_entity_poly.type
_entity_poly.pdbx_seq_one_letter_code
_entity_poly.pdbx_strand_id
1 'polypeptide(L)'
;STFRANHPAADADEKDGRADEHGRLLRDNVYGNQQEDAIRRDFTMNALFYDPEREEVWDCVNGFADIKQKRVVMIGDPAARYREDPVRMMRAARLAAKLGFTIDPATEAPIAELAPLLDNVPTARLFDEMLKLLFSGHALNGIEKLRSLGLHAGILPVLDQLFSDPAAKAFVVLALQRTDERIAQDKGVSPPFLFAALFWWPMVQRWRALEAKGVRPLQAMHEAMDDVLDLQRKTLAVPRRLDPLIKELWLAQPRFLHRSQRQAFRTLTHPRFRASYDFYALRAEAGDADKEIAAWWERFQFADEQTQESMLLPDDEPKAKKRRRRKKKVGESGNDAL
;
A
#
# COMPACT_ATOMS: atom_id res chain seq x y z
N SER A 1 -12.50 20.66 -25.18
CA SER A 1 -12.61 19.27 -24.65
C SER A 1 -13.35 18.42 -25.68
N THR A 2 -12.89 17.20 -25.91
CA THR A 2 -13.56 16.23 -26.81
C THR A 2 -14.54 15.41 -25.98
N PHE A 3 -15.83 15.46 -26.34
CA PHE A 3 -16.87 14.64 -25.73
C PHE A 3 -16.88 13.25 -26.36
N ARG A 4 -17.16 12.21 -25.57
CA ARG A 4 -17.18 10.82 -26.02
C ARG A 4 -18.61 10.27 -25.99
N ALA A 5 -19.00 9.43 -26.95
CA ALA A 5 -20.33 8.85 -27.05
C ALA A 5 -20.55 7.66 -26.11
N ASN A 6 -21.82 7.40 -25.75
CA ASN A 6 -22.24 6.22 -25.02
C ASN A 6 -22.57 5.09 -26.02
N HIS A 7 -22.06 3.89 -25.77
CA HIS A 7 -22.43 2.70 -26.54
C HIS A 7 -23.26 1.77 -25.62
N PRO A 8 -24.58 1.60 -25.89
CA PRO A 8 -25.34 0.53 -25.24
C PRO A 8 -24.82 -0.83 -25.71
N ALA A 9 -24.72 -1.77 -24.80
CA ALA A 9 -24.18 -3.12 -25.03
C ALA A 9 -25.01 -3.97 -26.06
N ALA A 10 -26.11 -3.44 -26.60
CA ALA A 10 -27.02 -4.16 -27.48
C ALA A 10 -26.74 -3.99 -28.98
N ASP A 11 -25.95 -3.01 -29.42
CA ASP A 11 -25.70 -2.73 -30.83
C ASP A 11 -24.23 -2.98 -31.22
N ALA A 12 -23.69 -4.15 -30.87
CA ALA A 12 -22.36 -4.57 -31.28
C ALA A 12 -22.33 -5.20 -32.67
N ASP A 13 -22.87 -4.47 -33.69
CA ASP A 13 -22.60 -4.76 -35.09
C ASP A 13 -21.69 -3.67 -35.70
N GLU A 14 -20.48 -4.14 -36.01
CA GLU A 14 -19.55 -3.60 -36.99
C GLU A 14 -19.18 -2.10 -36.90
N LYS A 15 -18.28 -1.73 -36.03
CA LYS A 15 -17.12 -0.82 -36.20
C LYS A 15 -16.72 -0.20 -34.83
N ASP A 16 -15.61 -0.66 -34.29
CA ASP A 16 -14.81 -0.01 -33.24
C ASP A 16 -15.14 -0.20 -31.72
N GLY A 17 -16.15 -0.95 -31.34
CA GLY A 17 -16.35 -1.33 -29.94
C GLY A 17 -16.25 -2.85 -29.73
N ARG A 18 -15.14 -3.39 -29.22
CA ARG A 18 -15.08 -4.80 -28.80
C ARG A 18 -15.30 -4.89 -27.29
N ALA A 19 -16.38 -5.56 -26.88
CA ALA A 19 -16.57 -5.99 -25.50
C ALA A 19 -16.03 -7.42 -25.33
N ASP A 20 -15.49 -7.73 -24.12
CA ASP A 20 -15.15 -9.12 -23.75
C ASP A 20 -16.40 -9.92 -23.38
N GLU A 21 -16.22 -11.22 -23.08
CA GLU A 21 -17.31 -12.15 -22.71
C GLU A 21 -18.07 -11.75 -21.42
N HIS A 22 -17.58 -10.73 -20.69
CA HIS A 22 -18.18 -10.18 -19.47
C HIS A 22 -18.80 -8.79 -19.69
N GLY A 23 -18.88 -8.30 -20.94
CA GLY A 23 -19.46 -6.99 -21.29
C GLY A 23 -18.53 -5.81 -21.09
N ARG A 24 -17.22 -6.02 -20.96
CA ARG A 24 -16.22 -4.99 -20.76
C ARG A 24 -15.79 -4.36 -22.09
N LEU A 25 -15.92 -3.03 -22.21
CA LEU A 25 -15.48 -2.28 -23.39
C LEU A 25 -13.95 -2.26 -23.52
N LEU A 26 -13.43 -2.78 -24.62
CA LEU A 26 -11.99 -2.85 -24.92
C LEU A 26 -11.45 -1.60 -25.64
N ARG A 27 -12.29 -0.80 -26.29
CA ARG A 27 -11.94 0.49 -26.92
C ARG A 27 -13.09 1.48 -26.80
N ASP A 28 -12.76 2.74 -26.52
CA ASP A 28 -13.70 3.81 -26.24
C ASP A 28 -13.25 5.13 -26.89
N ASN A 29 -13.29 5.17 -28.20
CA ASN A 29 -12.81 6.31 -29.00
C ASN A 29 -13.91 6.93 -29.93
N VAL A 30 -15.19 6.76 -29.59
CA VAL A 30 -16.28 7.40 -30.38
C VAL A 30 -16.59 8.75 -29.74
N TYR A 31 -16.59 9.78 -30.56
CA TYR A 31 -16.92 11.15 -30.15
C TYR A 31 -18.44 11.32 -30.12
N GLY A 32 -18.95 11.96 -29.08
CA GLY A 32 -20.37 12.22 -28.85
C GLY A 32 -20.64 13.64 -28.41
N ASN A 33 -21.87 13.92 -28.03
CA ASN A 33 -22.27 15.18 -27.43
C ASN A 33 -22.02 15.22 -25.92
N GLN A 34 -22.21 16.39 -25.31
CA GLN A 34 -21.95 16.61 -23.89
C GLN A 34 -22.82 15.74 -22.97
N GLN A 35 -24.09 15.50 -23.36
CA GLN A 35 -25.00 14.66 -22.59
C GLN A 35 -24.56 13.17 -22.60
N GLU A 36 -24.10 12.69 -23.75
CA GLU A 36 -23.57 11.33 -23.90
C GLU A 36 -22.31 11.15 -23.05
N ASP A 37 -21.41 12.16 -23.03
CA ASP A 37 -20.22 12.10 -22.16
C ASP A 37 -20.61 12.11 -20.67
N ALA A 38 -21.65 12.87 -20.28
CA ALA A 38 -22.16 12.86 -18.90
C ALA A 38 -22.68 11.48 -18.48
N ILE A 39 -23.53 10.86 -19.30
CA ILE A 39 -24.14 9.55 -19.02
C ILE A 39 -23.10 8.43 -18.92
N ARG A 40 -22.00 8.56 -19.64
CA ARG A 40 -20.92 7.59 -19.68
C ARG A 40 -20.01 7.61 -18.46
N ARG A 41 -19.99 8.70 -17.70
CA ARG A 41 -19.20 8.83 -16.48
C ARG A 41 -19.68 7.86 -15.40
N ASP A 42 -18.89 7.71 -14.34
CA ASP A 42 -19.17 6.78 -13.26
C ASP A 42 -20.24 7.30 -12.29
N PHE A 43 -20.02 8.47 -11.71
CA PHE A 43 -20.87 9.03 -10.66
C PHE A 43 -21.42 10.40 -11.06
N THR A 44 -22.66 10.69 -10.63
CA THR A 44 -23.37 11.94 -10.93
C THR A 44 -22.56 13.18 -10.61
N MET A 45 -21.88 13.19 -9.46
CA MET A 45 -21.01 14.26 -9.00
C MET A 45 -19.82 14.56 -9.92
N ASN A 46 -19.40 13.58 -10.74
CA ASN A 46 -18.29 13.72 -11.68
C ASN A 46 -18.77 14.13 -13.09
N ALA A 47 -20.07 14.30 -13.29
CA ALA A 47 -20.68 14.60 -14.60
C ALA A 47 -21.19 16.04 -14.73
N LEU A 48 -20.67 16.94 -13.93
CA LEU A 48 -20.88 18.37 -14.03
C LEU A 48 -19.90 18.98 -15.04
N PHE A 49 -20.36 19.91 -15.84
CA PHE A 49 -19.55 20.69 -16.78
C PHE A 49 -19.71 22.17 -16.47
N TYR A 50 -18.62 22.91 -16.52
CA TYR A 50 -18.61 24.35 -16.33
C TYR A 50 -18.32 25.07 -17.66
N ASP A 51 -19.20 25.99 -18.04
CA ASP A 51 -18.99 26.88 -19.15
C ASP A 51 -18.40 28.21 -18.65
N PRO A 52 -17.12 28.50 -18.92
CA PRO A 52 -16.45 29.69 -18.42
C PRO A 52 -16.91 30.99 -19.15
N GLU A 53 -17.52 30.88 -20.34
CA GLU A 53 -17.99 32.05 -21.07
C GLU A 53 -19.35 32.54 -20.56
N ARG A 54 -20.21 31.60 -20.13
CA ARG A 54 -21.53 31.88 -19.57
C ARG A 54 -21.57 31.86 -18.04
N GLU A 55 -20.47 31.41 -17.42
CA GLU A 55 -20.37 31.16 -15.96
C GLU A 55 -21.49 30.22 -15.46
N GLU A 56 -21.88 29.25 -16.30
CA GLU A 56 -22.97 28.31 -16.02
C GLU A 56 -22.41 26.89 -15.72
N VAL A 57 -23.10 26.20 -14.83
CA VAL A 57 -22.86 24.77 -14.55
C VAL A 57 -23.95 23.95 -15.25
N TRP A 58 -23.53 23.04 -16.15
CA TRP A 58 -24.42 22.10 -16.80
C TRP A 58 -24.45 20.79 -16.10
N ASP A 59 -25.64 20.38 -15.67
CA ASP A 59 -25.92 19.15 -14.93
C ASP A 59 -27.00 18.34 -15.63
N CYS A 60 -26.60 17.28 -16.31
CA CYS A 60 -27.50 16.39 -17.05
C CYS A 60 -28.02 15.20 -16.22
N VAL A 61 -27.49 14.98 -15.01
CA VAL A 61 -27.69 13.73 -14.23
C VAL A 61 -27.99 13.98 -12.75
N ASN A 62 -28.34 15.20 -12.38
CA ASN A 62 -28.63 15.63 -10.99
C ASN A 62 -27.43 15.57 -10.03
N GLY A 63 -26.21 15.66 -10.54
CA GLY A 63 -24.99 15.57 -9.73
C GLY A 63 -24.87 16.67 -8.67
N PHE A 64 -25.37 17.88 -8.95
CA PHE A 64 -25.37 18.98 -8.00
C PHE A 64 -26.27 18.71 -6.76
N ALA A 65 -27.44 18.10 -6.99
CA ALA A 65 -28.33 17.69 -5.91
C ALA A 65 -27.69 16.62 -5.03
N ASP A 66 -27.01 15.64 -5.62
CA ASP A 66 -26.31 14.59 -4.91
C ASP A 66 -25.12 15.12 -4.10
N ILE A 67 -24.38 16.09 -4.64
CA ILE A 67 -23.30 16.79 -3.90
C ILE A 67 -23.87 17.51 -2.68
N LYS A 68 -24.98 18.24 -2.81
CA LYS A 68 -25.64 18.91 -1.69
C LYS A 68 -26.10 17.93 -0.60
N GLN A 69 -26.55 16.75 -1.01
CA GLN A 69 -26.98 15.68 -0.10
C GLN A 69 -25.79 14.83 0.39
N LYS A 70 -24.56 15.13 -0.03
CA LYS A 70 -23.34 14.39 0.29
C LYS A 70 -23.46 12.90 -0.05
N ARG A 71 -23.96 12.59 -1.24
CA ARG A 71 -24.12 11.22 -1.75
C ARG A 71 -23.20 10.92 -2.92
N VAL A 72 -22.71 9.70 -2.99
CA VAL A 72 -22.05 9.11 -4.16
C VAL A 72 -23.07 8.24 -4.88
N VAL A 73 -23.55 8.69 -6.03
CA VAL A 73 -24.62 8.05 -6.81
C VAL A 73 -24.07 7.61 -8.16
N MET A 74 -24.26 6.33 -8.52
CA MET A 74 -23.86 5.77 -9.81
C MET A 74 -24.80 6.29 -10.90
N ILE A 75 -24.25 6.64 -12.04
CA ILE A 75 -25.04 6.97 -13.25
C ILE A 75 -25.48 5.68 -13.93
N GLY A 76 -26.79 5.52 -14.14
CA GLY A 76 -27.38 4.32 -14.72
C GLY A 76 -27.60 3.19 -13.72
N ASP A 77 -27.77 1.95 -14.21
CA ASP A 77 -27.93 0.78 -13.35
C ASP A 77 -26.62 0.37 -12.68
N PRO A 78 -26.50 0.44 -11.34
CA PRO A 78 -25.26 0.16 -10.65
C PRO A 78 -24.69 -1.23 -10.91
N ALA A 79 -25.55 -2.25 -10.99
CA ALA A 79 -25.08 -3.63 -11.21
C ALA A 79 -24.48 -3.80 -12.61
N ALA A 80 -25.13 -3.24 -13.65
CA ALA A 80 -24.60 -3.25 -15.01
C ALA A 80 -23.27 -2.46 -15.07
N ARG A 81 -23.22 -1.28 -14.46
CA ARG A 81 -22.03 -0.42 -14.44
C ARG A 81 -20.83 -1.04 -13.72
N TYR A 82 -21.05 -1.81 -12.68
CA TYR A 82 -19.98 -2.55 -12.00
C TYR A 82 -19.50 -3.77 -12.80
N ARG A 83 -20.39 -4.42 -13.58
CA ARG A 83 -19.98 -5.49 -14.51
C ARG A 83 -19.15 -4.94 -15.68
N GLU A 84 -19.48 -3.75 -16.20
CA GLU A 84 -18.68 -3.08 -17.22
C GLU A 84 -17.26 -2.76 -16.73
N ASP A 85 -17.14 -2.18 -15.54
CA ASP A 85 -15.87 -1.81 -14.93
C ASP A 85 -15.91 -1.98 -13.40
N PRO A 86 -15.45 -3.14 -12.89
CA PRO A 86 -15.47 -3.42 -11.46
C PRO A 86 -14.64 -2.44 -10.61
N VAL A 87 -13.66 -1.73 -11.19
CA VAL A 87 -12.86 -0.70 -10.48
C VAL A 87 -13.76 0.42 -9.96
N ARG A 88 -14.94 0.63 -10.54
CA ARG A 88 -15.91 1.63 -10.05
C ARG A 88 -16.35 1.38 -8.62
N MET A 89 -16.34 0.13 -8.13
CA MET A 89 -16.59 -0.19 -6.71
C MET A 89 -15.52 0.41 -5.79
N MET A 90 -14.24 0.29 -6.16
CA MET A 90 -13.15 0.93 -5.41
C MET A 90 -13.23 2.45 -5.48
N ARG A 91 -13.62 3.00 -6.64
CA ARG A 91 -13.80 4.45 -6.83
C ARG A 91 -14.93 5.00 -5.97
N ALA A 92 -16.06 4.25 -5.82
CA ALA A 92 -17.15 4.61 -4.91
C ALA A 92 -16.64 4.68 -3.46
N ALA A 93 -15.93 3.66 -3.00
CA ALA A 93 -15.33 3.61 -1.67
C ALA A 93 -14.37 4.79 -1.43
N ARG A 94 -13.48 5.06 -2.38
CA ARG A 94 -12.51 6.15 -2.32
C ARG A 94 -13.18 7.53 -2.27
N LEU A 95 -14.15 7.78 -3.13
CA LEU A 95 -14.85 9.07 -3.17
C LEU A 95 -15.67 9.30 -1.90
N ALA A 96 -16.37 8.27 -1.41
CA ALA A 96 -17.11 8.34 -0.17
C ALA A 96 -16.19 8.68 1.02
N ALA A 97 -15.05 7.99 1.13
CA ALA A 97 -14.07 8.25 2.19
C ALA A 97 -13.43 9.63 2.08
N LYS A 98 -13.00 10.03 0.87
CA LYS A 98 -12.32 11.31 0.62
C LYS A 98 -13.20 12.51 0.90
N LEU A 99 -14.47 12.45 0.55
CA LEU A 99 -15.40 13.58 0.64
C LEU A 99 -16.25 13.55 1.91
N GLY A 100 -16.18 12.46 2.69
CA GLY A 100 -17.10 12.24 3.81
C GLY A 100 -18.56 12.08 3.35
N PHE A 101 -18.75 11.50 2.15
CA PHE A 101 -20.07 11.26 1.58
C PHE A 101 -20.53 9.83 1.88
N THR A 102 -21.84 9.62 1.88
CA THR A 102 -22.44 8.29 1.93
C THR A 102 -22.59 7.74 0.53
N ILE A 103 -22.42 6.44 0.34
CA ILE A 103 -22.77 5.79 -0.94
C ILE A 103 -24.29 5.62 -0.93
N ASP A 104 -24.93 6.01 -2.02
CA ASP A 104 -26.38 5.84 -2.18
C ASP A 104 -26.76 4.35 -2.05
N PRO A 105 -27.84 4.00 -1.35
CA PRO A 105 -28.18 2.58 -1.10
C PRO A 105 -28.30 1.73 -2.36
N ALA A 106 -28.86 2.27 -3.45
CA ALA A 106 -28.96 1.54 -4.74
C ALA A 106 -27.58 1.34 -5.38
N THR A 107 -26.67 2.30 -5.18
CA THR A 107 -25.27 2.20 -5.64
C THR A 107 -24.47 1.22 -4.81
N GLU A 108 -24.70 1.13 -3.48
CA GLU A 108 -23.97 0.26 -2.56
C GLU A 108 -24.44 -1.21 -2.65
N ALA A 109 -25.74 -1.44 -2.80
CA ALA A 109 -26.37 -2.76 -2.70
C ALA A 109 -25.68 -3.88 -3.53
N PRO A 110 -25.29 -3.69 -4.79
CA PRO A 110 -24.69 -4.76 -5.59
C PRO A 110 -23.19 -4.96 -5.32
N ILE A 111 -22.53 -4.11 -4.50
CA ILE A 111 -21.07 -4.15 -4.33
C ILE A 111 -20.61 -5.49 -3.74
N ALA A 112 -21.23 -5.96 -2.68
CA ALA A 112 -20.81 -7.18 -1.98
C ALA A 112 -20.91 -8.42 -2.89
N GLU A 113 -21.96 -8.51 -3.68
CA GLU A 113 -22.18 -9.62 -4.66
C GLU A 113 -21.15 -9.57 -5.80
N LEU A 114 -20.84 -8.36 -6.29
CA LEU A 114 -20.00 -8.15 -7.47
C LEU A 114 -18.51 -7.93 -7.13
N ALA A 115 -18.14 -7.85 -5.86
CA ALA A 115 -16.76 -7.71 -5.42
C ALA A 115 -15.79 -8.74 -6.03
N PRO A 116 -16.16 -10.03 -6.22
CA PRO A 116 -15.30 -11.02 -6.87
C PRO A 116 -14.90 -10.66 -8.32
N LEU A 117 -15.64 -9.79 -9.00
CA LEU A 117 -15.27 -9.33 -10.35
C LEU A 117 -13.98 -8.53 -10.38
N LEU A 118 -13.50 -8.04 -9.23
CA LEU A 118 -12.19 -7.39 -9.12
C LEU A 118 -11.03 -8.33 -9.48
N ASP A 119 -11.19 -9.64 -9.32
CA ASP A 119 -10.18 -10.63 -9.71
C ASP A 119 -9.93 -10.65 -11.23
N ASN A 120 -10.89 -10.19 -12.03
CA ASN A 120 -10.78 -10.08 -13.48
C ASN A 120 -10.19 -8.74 -13.96
N VAL A 121 -9.92 -7.81 -13.04
CA VAL A 121 -9.32 -6.52 -13.37
C VAL A 121 -7.80 -6.64 -13.44
N PRO A 122 -7.12 -6.04 -14.45
CA PRO A 122 -5.67 -5.97 -14.45
C PRO A 122 -5.16 -5.37 -13.14
N THR A 123 -4.29 -6.12 -12.47
CA THR A 123 -3.78 -5.77 -11.14
C THR A 123 -3.08 -4.40 -11.08
N ALA A 124 -2.54 -3.92 -12.21
CA ALA A 124 -1.98 -2.57 -12.33
C ALA A 124 -3.06 -1.48 -12.13
N ARG A 125 -4.29 -1.69 -12.63
CA ARG A 125 -5.40 -0.75 -12.42
C ARG A 125 -5.88 -0.74 -10.97
N LEU A 126 -5.90 -1.92 -10.33
CA LEU A 126 -6.21 -2.04 -8.90
C LEU A 126 -5.16 -1.30 -8.05
N PHE A 127 -3.88 -1.45 -8.42
CA PHE A 127 -2.79 -0.75 -7.76
C PHE A 127 -2.91 0.77 -7.89
N ASP A 128 -3.21 1.28 -9.08
CA ASP A 128 -3.38 2.72 -9.31
C ASP A 128 -4.55 3.31 -8.50
N GLU A 129 -5.69 2.62 -8.43
CA GLU A 129 -6.82 3.07 -7.58
C GLU A 129 -6.49 2.94 -6.08
N MET A 130 -5.76 1.91 -5.68
CA MET A 130 -5.28 1.78 -4.29
C MET A 130 -4.34 2.94 -3.93
N LEU A 131 -3.41 3.33 -4.79
CA LEU A 131 -2.56 4.49 -4.56
C LEU A 131 -3.38 5.78 -4.41
N LYS A 132 -4.36 6.00 -5.30
CA LYS A 132 -5.25 7.18 -5.20
C LYS A 132 -6.05 7.19 -3.89
N LEU A 133 -6.43 6.02 -3.36
CA LEU A 133 -7.10 5.89 -2.08
C LEU A 133 -6.14 6.20 -0.92
N LEU A 134 -4.98 5.53 -0.89
CA LEU A 134 -3.98 5.65 0.18
C LEU A 134 -3.35 7.05 0.27
N PHE A 135 -3.32 7.80 -0.84
CA PHE A 135 -2.74 9.15 -0.89
C PHE A 135 -3.78 10.25 -1.13
N SER A 136 -5.03 9.98 -0.75
CA SER A 136 -6.13 10.96 -0.84
C SER A 136 -6.16 11.97 0.30
N GLY A 137 -5.36 11.80 1.36
CA GLY A 137 -5.49 12.51 2.64
C GLY A 137 -6.57 11.94 3.57
N HIS A 138 -7.13 10.77 3.20
CA HIS A 138 -8.17 10.05 3.95
C HIS A 138 -7.93 8.53 3.87
N ALA A 139 -6.67 8.10 3.98
CA ALA A 139 -6.26 6.71 3.79
C ALA A 139 -6.93 5.78 4.80
N LEU A 140 -6.98 6.16 6.08
CA LEU A 140 -7.62 5.34 7.10
C LEU A 140 -9.10 5.12 6.78
N ASN A 141 -9.84 6.20 6.53
CA ASN A 141 -11.26 6.11 6.16
C ASN A 141 -11.47 5.28 4.88
N GLY A 142 -10.54 5.42 3.92
CA GLY A 142 -10.55 4.66 2.67
C GLY A 142 -10.39 3.15 2.89
N ILE A 143 -9.45 2.74 3.73
CA ILE A 143 -9.23 1.33 4.09
C ILE A 143 -10.42 0.77 4.88
N GLU A 144 -10.97 1.53 5.82
CA GLU A 144 -12.16 1.13 6.58
C GLU A 144 -13.38 0.96 5.65
N LYS A 145 -13.57 1.87 4.69
CA LYS A 145 -14.65 1.78 3.70
C LYS A 145 -14.46 0.57 2.77
N LEU A 146 -13.25 0.30 2.28
CA LEU A 146 -12.97 -0.93 1.51
C LEU A 146 -13.32 -2.20 2.30
N ARG A 147 -12.98 -2.23 3.59
CA ARG A 147 -13.28 -3.38 4.45
C ARG A 147 -14.78 -3.53 4.70
N SER A 148 -15.48 -2.44 5.00
CA SER A 148 -16.93 -2.48 5.24
C SER A 148 -17.73 -2.96 4.02
N LEU A 149 -17.22 -2.71 2.82
CA LEU A 149 -17.82 -3.13 1.55
C LEU A 149 -17.34 -4.52 1.07
N GLY A 150 -16.43 -5.19 1.80
CA GLY A 150 -15.87 -6.48 1.41
C GLY A 150 -14.87 -6.44 0.24
N LEU A 151 -14.53 -5.24 -0.26
CA LEU A 151 -13.66 -5.08 -1.44
C LEU A 151 -12.19 -5.42 -1.18
N HIS A 152 -11.76 -5.42 0.08
CA HIS A 152 -10.37 -5.68 0.47
C HIS A 152 -9.94 -7.13 0.22
N ALA A 153 -10.87 -8.09 0.24
CA ALA A 153 -10.57 -9.51 0.20
C ALA A 153 -9.81 -9.92 -1.08
N GLY A 154 -10.19 -9.39 -2.25
CA GLY A 154 -9.52 -9.65 -3.54
C GLY A 154 -8.28 -8.78 -3.80
N ILE A 155 -8.11 -7.66 -3.07
CA ILE A 155 -7.08 -6.65 -3.38
C ILE A 155 -5.96 -6.66 -2.35
N LEU A 156 -6.32 -6.62 -1.07
CA LEU A 156 -5.40 -6.52 0.06
C LEU A 156 -5.88 -7.41 1.22
N PRO A 157 -5.92 -8.74 1.03
CA PRO A 157 -6.46 -9.69 2.02
C PRO A 157 -5.72 -9.65 3.36
N VAL A 158 -4.48 -9.16 3.38
CA VAL A 158 -3.69 -8.95 4.59
C VAL A 158 -4.40 -8.05 5.62
N LEU A 159 -5.33 -7.19 5.19
CA LEU A 159 -6.07 -6.30 6.09
C LEU A 159 -6.88 -7.07 7.16
N ASP A 160 -7.42 -8.23 6.84
CA ASP A 160 -8.14 -9.03 7.84
C ASP A 160 -7.23 -9.50 8.96
N GLN A 161 -6.03 -9.97 8.61
CA GLN A 161 -5.00 -10.34 9.58
C GLN A 161 -4.56 -9.13 10.42
N LEU A 162 -4.30 -7.98 9.77
CA LEU A 162 -3.86 -6.77 10.43
C LEU A 162 -4.89 -6.22 11.42
N PHE A 163 -6.17 -6.24 11.04
CA PHE A 163 -7.25 -5.68 11.87
C PHE A 163 -7.78 -6.66 12.91
N SER A 164 -7.44 -7.95 12.84
CA SER A 164 -7.75 -8.93 13.87
C SER A 164 -6.74 -8.94 15.03
N ASP A 165 -5.52 -8.48 14.81
CA ASP A 165 -4.48 -8.38 15.83
C ASP A 165 -4.37 -6.94 16.37
N PRO A 166 -4.58 -6.69 17.69
CA PRO A 166 -4.58 -5.34 18.25
C PRO A 166 -3.27 -4.57 18.03
N ALA A 167 -2.11 -5.23 18.10
CA ALA A 167 -0.81 -4.58 17.93
C ALA A 167 -0.55 -4.24 16.46
N ALA A 168 -0.87 -5.17 15.54
CA ALA A 168 -0.79 -4.92 14.10
C ALA A 168 -1.72 -3.78 13.69
N LYS A 169 -2.96 -3.80 14.18
CA LYS A 169 -3.96 -2.75 13.92
C LYS A 169 -3.46 -1.39 14.40
N ALA A 170 -2.96 -1.29 15.64
CA ALA A 170 -2.47 -0.03 16.19
C ALA A 170 -1.36 0.59 15.30
N PHE A 171 -0.41 -0.22 14.85
CA PHE A 171 0.66 0.24 13.98
C PHE A 171 0.17 0.68 12.61
N VAL A 172 -0.69 -0.11 11.95
CA VAL A 172 -1.20 0.21 10.62
C VAL A 172 -2.12 1.44 10.64
N VAL A 173 -3.01 1.54 11.63
CA VAL A 173 -3.87 2.72 11.80
C VAL A 173 -3.03 3.98 11.99
N LEU A 174 -2.02 3.92 12.84
CA LEU A 174 -1.09 5.04 13.05
C LEU A 174 -0.35 5.41 11.75
N ALA A 175 0.13 4.43 10.97
CA ALA A 175 0.81 4.69 9.70
C ALA A 175 -0.10 5.39 8.68
N LEU A 176 -1.37 4.98 8.60
CA LEU A 176 -2.37 5.61 7.72
C LEU A 176 -2.68 7.04 8.18
N GLN A 177 -2.88 7.26 9.49
CA GLN A 177 -3.12 8.59 10.07
C GLN A 177 -1.95 9.55 9.83
N ARG A 178 -0.71 9.09 10.06
CA ARG A 178 0.50 9.90 9.78
C ARG A 178 0.65 10.21 8.29
N THR A 179 0.20 9.32 7.41
CA THR A 179 0.15 9.60 5.96
C THR A 179 -0.86 10.71 5.66
N ASP A 180 -2.05 10.65 6.23
CA ASP A 180 -3.10 11.66 6.05
C ASP A 180 -2.67 13.02 6.60
N GLU A 181 -2.07 13.07 7.79
CA GLU A 181 -1.52 14.28 8.40
C GLU A 181 -0.43 14.92 7.52
N ARG A 182 0.47 14.12 6.92
CA ARG A 182 1.51 14.65 6.03
C ARG A 182 0.93 15.26 4.77
N ILE A 183 -0.08 14.62 4.19
CA ILE A 183 -0.78 15.14 3.00
C ILE A 183 -1.50 16.45 3.35
N ALA A 184 -2.18 16.52 4.48
CA ALA A 184 -2.84 17.75 4.95
C ALA A 184 -1.86 18.92 5.18
N GLN A 185 -0.57 18.62 5.43
CA GLN A 185 0.51 19.58 5.62
C GLN A 185 1.34 19.81 4.35
N ASP A 186 0.88 19.39 3.18
CA ASP A 186 1.61 19.43 1.90
C ASP A 186 3.01 18.80 1.95
N LYS A 187 3.22 17.84 2.85
CA LYS A 187 4.48 17.10 2.98
C LYS A 187 4.48 15.87 2.06
N GLY A 188 5.62 15.62 1.45
CA GLY A 188 5.80 14.44 0.60
C GLY A 188 5.53 13.14 1.35
N VAL A 189 4.84 12.20 0.68
CA VAL A 189 4.54 10.85 1.15
C VAL A 189 5.23 9.82 0.27
N SER A 190 5.57 8.67 0.84
CA SER A 190 6.34 7.64 0.16
C SER A 190 5.54 6.35 0.06
N PRO A 191 5.13 5.91 -1.17
CA PRO A 191 4.49 4.62 -1.34
C PRO A 191 5.27 3.44 -0.73
N PRO A 192 6.60 3.30 -0.94
CA PRO A 192 7.36 2.23 -0.30
C PRO A 192 7.28 2.24 1.23
N PHE A 193 7.25 3.43 1.86
CA PHE A 193 7.13 3.54 3.32
C PHE A 193 5.79 2.99 3.81
N LEU A 194 4.70 3.39 3.17
CA LEU A 194 3.36 2.94 3.57
C LEU A 194 3.18 1.45 3.31
N PHE A 195 3.64 0.93 2.17
CA PHE A 195 3.61 -0.52 1.91
C PHE A 195 4.54 -1.29 2.88
N ALA A 196 5.68 -0.74 3.26
CA ALA A 196 6.51 -1.34 4.30
C ALA A 196 5.75 -1.44 5.63
N ALA A 197 4.94 -0.43 5.98
CA ALA A 197 4.12 -0.46 7.20
C ALA A 197 2.97 -1.48 7.09
N LEU A 198 2.24 -1.50 5.98
CA LEU A 198 1.14 -2.45 5.74
C LEU A 198 1.62 -3.92 5.76
N PHE A 199 2.83 -4.19 5.28
CA PHE A 199 3.36 -5.55 5.19
C PHE A 199 4.35 -5.91 6.30
N TRP A 200 4.59 -5.01 7.26
CA TRP A 200 5.51 -5.26 8.38
C TRP A 200 5.10 -6.45 9.23
N TRP A 201 3.84 -6.48 9.66
CA TRP A 201 3.35 -7.54 10.54
C TRP A 201 3.42 -8.94 9.92
N PRO A 202 2.88 -9.20 8.72
CA PRO A 202 3.01 -10.50 8.07
C PRO A 202 4.48 -10.87 7.82
N MET A 203 5.35 -9.90 7.51
CA MET A 203 6.78 -10.14 7.36
C MET A 203 7.41 -10.60 8.67
N VAL A 204 7.13 -9.95 9.80
CA VAL A 204 7.65 -10.33 11.12
C VAL A 204 7.14 -11.71 11.54
N GLN A 205 5.87 -12.01 11.32
CA GLN A 205 5.29 -13.33 11.60
C GLN A 205 6.00 -14.43 10.78
N ARG A 206 6.20 -14.18 9.49
CA ARG A 206 6.91 -15.11 8.61
C ARG A 206 8.37 -15.29 9.02
N TRP A 207 9.06 -14.21 9.35
CA TRP A 207 10.43 -14.21 9.84
C TRP A 207 10.57 -15.08 11.10
N ARG A 208 9.76 -14.83 12.13
CA ARG A 208 9.74 -15.62 13.37
C ARG A 208 9.46 -17.11 13.12
N ALA A 209 8.54 -17.42 12.21
CA ALA A 209 8.21 -18.79 11.85
C ALA A 209 9.39 -19.52 11.18
N LEU A 210 10.19 -18.83 10.37
CA LEU A 210 11.41 -19.38 9.76
C LEU A 210 12.53 -19.60 10.80
N GLU A 211 12.73 -18.64 11.70
CA GLU A 211 13.69 -18.81 12.81
C GLU A 211 13.31 -19.99 13.72
N ALA A 212 12.03 -20.16 14.03
CA ALA A 212 11.54 -21.30 14.80
C ALA A 212 11.81 -22.66 14.12
N LYS A 213 11.94 -22.68 12.78
CA LYS A 213 12.35 -23.86 11.98
C LYS A 213 13.88 -24.01 11.89
N GLY A 214 14.65 -23.17 12.59
CA GLY A 214 16.11 -23.23 12.61
C GLY A 214 16.82 -22.52 11.46
N VAL A 215 16.11 -21.72 10.64
CA VAL A 215 16.75 -20.88 9.63
C VAL A 215 17.55 -19.77 10.30
N ARG A 216 18.74 -19.47 9.79
CA ARG A 216 19.59 -18.40 10.36
C ARG A 216 18.89 -17.05 10.31
N PRO A 217 18.98 -16.20 11.36
CA PRO A 217 18.19 -14.97 11.48
C PRO A 217 18.22 -14.07 10.24
N LEU A 218 19.39 -13.77 9.68
CA LEU A 218 19.51 -12.93 8.50
C LEU A 218 18.90 -13.58 7.26
N GLN A 219 19.09 -14.87 7.06
CA GLN A 219 18.50 -15.63 5.96
C GLN A 219 16.98 -15.70 6.11
N ALA A 220 16.49 -16.00 7.31
CA ALA A 220 15.06 -16.03 7.62
C ALA A 220 14.37 -14.69 7.34
N MET A 221 15.04 -13.59 7.68
CA MET A 221 14.52 -12.25 7.37
C MET A 221 14.42 -12.01 5.86
N HIS A 222 15.46 -12.35 5.09
CA HIS A 222 15.43 -12.20 3.63
C HIS A 222 14.35 -13.05 2.98
N GLU A 223 14.23 -14.33 3.37
CA GLU A 223 13.18 -15.21 2.87
C GLU A 223 11.78 -14.68 3.22
N ALA A 224 11.58 -14.21 4.44
CA ALA A 224 10.30 -13.64 4.85
C ALA A 224 9.90 -12.39 4.05
N MET A 225 10.86 -11.51 3.76
CA MET A 225 10.63 -10.33 2.94
C MET A 225 10.21 -10.71 1.51
N ASP A 226 10.90 -11.68 0.90
CA ASP A 226 10.59 -12.16 -0.44
C ASP A 226 9.22 -12.82 -0.49
N ASP A 227 8.94 -13.73 0.43
CA ASP A 227 7.66 -14.46 0.51
C ASP A 227 6.46 -13.48 0.61
N VAL A 228 6.55 -12.46 1.47
CA VAL A 228 5.45 -11.51 1.68
C VAL A 228 5.26 -10.61 0.47
N LEU A 229 6.33 -10.09 -0.12
CA LEU A 229 6.23 -9.24 -1.31
C LEU A 229 5.72 -10.01 -2.52
N ASP A 230 6.14 -11.27 -2.69
CA ASP A 230 5.65 -12.14 -3.76
C ASP A 230 4.18 -12.49 -3.60
N LEU A 231 3.71 -12.71 -2.36
CA LEU A 231 2.30 -12.95 -2.08
C LEU A 231 1.44 -11.73 -2.45
N GLN A 232 1.85 -10.52 -2.03
CA GLN A 232 1.09 -9.29 -2.31
C GLN A 232 1.07 -8.93 -3.80
N ARG A 233 2.06 -9.33 -4.59
CA ARG A 233 2.05 -9.12 -6.04
C ARG A 233 0.97 -9.90 -6.77
N LYS A 234 0.50 -10.99 -6.22
CA LYS A 234 -0.56 -11.80 -6.84
C LYS A 234 -1.91 -11.10 -6.85
N THR A 235 -2.17 -10.27 -5.85
CA THR A 235 -3.46 -9.58 -5.67
C THR A 235 -3.42 -8.10 -6.08
N LEU A 236 -2.38 -7.36 -5.68
CA LEU A 236 -2.32 -5.90 -5.87
C LEU A 236 -1.26 -5.45 -6.89
N ALA A 237 -0.44 -6.35 -7.43
CA ALA A 237 0.66 -6.01 -8.36
C ALA A 237 1.57 -4.88 -7.86
N VAL A 238 1.95 -4.90 -6.58
CA VAL A 238 2.93 -3.95 -6.04
C VAL A 238 4.18 -3.98 -6.93
N PRO A 239 4.57 -2.85 -7.55
CA PRO A 239 5.66 -2.84 -8.52
C PRO A 239 7.00 -3.23 -7.89
N ARG A 240 7.74 -4.13 -8.53
CA ARG A 240 9.07 -4.59 -8.04
C ARG A 240 10.07 -3.46 -7.78
N ARG A 241 9.93 -2.32 -8.45
CA ARG A 241 10.77 -1.14 -8.20
C ARG A 241 10.66 -0.57 -6.78
N LEU A 242 9.59 -0.93 -6.03
CA LEU A 242 9.41 -0.53 -4.63
C LEU A 242 10.11 -1.47 -3.64
N ASP A 243 10.38 -2.72 -4.03
CA ASP A 243 10.95 -3.75 -3.15
C ASP A 243 12.27 -3.32 -2.50
N PRO A 244 13.26 -2.74 -3.22
CA PRO A 244 14.52 -2.35 -2.59
C PRO A 244 14.32 -1.39 -1.42
N LEU A 245 13.43 -0.39 -1.59
CA LEU A 245 13.15 0.60 -0.56
C LEU A 245 12.38 0.01 0.62
N ILE A 246 11.41 -0.87 0.36
CA ILE A 246 10.67 -1.59 1.41
C ILE A 246 11.63 -2.45 2.23
N LYS A 247 12.47 -3.25 1.56
CA LYS A 247 13.45 -4.12 2.21
C LYS A 247 14.51 -3.35 2.98
N GLU A 248 14.99 -2.20 2.47
CA GLU A 248 15.92 -1.34 3.20
C GLU A 248 15.33 -0.85 4.53
N LEU A 249 14.06 -0.42 4.53
CA LEU A 249 13.37 0.02 5.75
C LEU A 249 13.30 -1.12 6.78
N TRP A 250 12.95 -2.34 6.34
CA TRP A 250 12.85 -3.50 7.22
C TRP A 250 14.22 -3.95 7.73
N LEU A 251 15.24 -4.06 6.86
CA LEU A 251 16.61 -4.44 7.23
C LEU A 251 17.30 -3.46 8.17
N ALA A 252 16.86 -2.20 8.16
CA ALA A 252 17.38 -1.20 9.08
C ALA A 252 16.86 -1.38 10.51
N GLN A 253 15.69 -2.02 10.72
CA GLN A 253 15.04 -2.06 12.02
C GLN A 253 15.90 -2.73 13.12
N PRO A 254 16.52 -3.89 12.92
CA PRO A 254 17.42 -4.48 13.92
C PRO A 254 18.67 -3.62 14.22
N ARG A 255 19.10 -2.76 13.27
CA ARG A 255 20.30 -1.92 13.44
C ARG A 255 20.11 -0.86 14.54
N PHE A 256 18.88 -0.37 14.74
CA PHE A 256 18.58 0.61 15.78
C PHE A 256 18.79 0.07 17.21
N LEU A 257 18.81 -1.24 17.40
CA LEU A 257 19.10 -1.86 18.69
C LEU A 257 20.57 -1.73 19.09
N HIS A 258 21.46 -1.49 18.12
CA HIS A 258 22.89 -1.41 18.32
C HIS A 258 23.36 0.04 18.40
N ARG A 259 23.72 0.50 19.62
CA ARG A 259 24.06 1.89 19.92
C ARG A 259 25.54 2.07 20.31
N SER A 260 26.41 1.11 19.96
CA SER A 260 27.84 1.23 20.12
C SER A 260 28.47 2.12 19.03
N GLN A 261 29.65 2.66 19.31
CA GLN A 261 30.31 3.70 18.50
C GLN A 261 30.29 3.39 17.00
N ARG A 262 30.86 2.28 16.57
CA ARG A 262 30.96 1.93 15.15
C ARG A 262 29.61 1.70 14.49
N GLN A 263 28.67 1.12 15.22
CA GLN A 263 27.36 0.74 14.69
C GLN A 263 26.42 1.94 14.64
N ALA A 264 26.44 2.79 15.66
CA ALA A 264 25.61 3.99 15.71
C ALA A 264 25.95 4.96 14.57
N PHE A 265 27.21 5.31 14.37
CA PHE A 265 27.63 6.21 13.29
C PHE A 265 27.38 5.59 11.89
N ARG A 266 27.61 4.28 11.74
CA ARG A 266 27.28 3.60 10.48
C ARG A 266 25.78 3.63 10.16
N THR A 267 24.93 3.56 11.17
CA THR A 267 23.48 3.66 11.00
C THR A 267 23.07 5.08 10.68
N LEU A 268 23.61 6.08 11.42
CA LEU A 268 23.33 7.50 11.22
C LEU A 268 23.72 8.00 9.83
N THR A 269 24.88 7.58 9.33
CA THR A 269 25.41 8.01 8.00
C THR A 269 24.76 7.27 6.82
N HIS A 270 23.85 6.34 7.09
CA HIS A 270 23.18 5.61 6.02
C HIS A 270 22.24 6.54 5.22
N PRO A 271 22.24 6.55 3.87
CA PRO A 271 21.42 7.46 3.06
C PRO A 271 19.93 7.40 3.36
N ARG A 272 19.44 6.25 3.87
CA ARG A 272 18.04 6.03 4.24
C ARG A 272 17.79 6.11 5.75
N PHE A 273 18.75 6.66 6.50
CA PHE A 273 18.62 6.76 7.98
C PHE A 273 17.29 7.40 8.37
N ARG A 274 17.00 8.59 7.83
CA ARG A 274 15.79 9.35 8.23
C ARG A 274 14.50 8.53 8.03
N ALA A 275 14.30 7.97 6.86
CA ALA A 275 13.10 7.16 6.59
C ALA A 275 13.04 5.90 7.46
N SER A 276 14.20 5.24 7.70
CA SER A 276 14.28 4.05 8.55
C SER A 276 14.04 4.38 10.02
N TYR A 277 14.52 5.53 10.48
CA TYR A 277 14.28 6.03 11.83
C TYR A 277 12.79 6.42 12.01
N ASP A 278 12.22 7.14 11.06
CA ASP A 278 10.79 7.48 11.10
C ASP A 278 9.92 6.20 11.19
N PHE A 279 10.32 5.13 10.49
CA PHE A 279 9.65 3.83 10.60
C PHE A 279 9.82 3.19 11.98
N TYR A 280 11.03 3.25 12.57
CA TYR A 280 11.29 2.75 13.92
C TYR A 280 10.50 3.55 14.96
N ALA A 281 10.50 4.88 14.86
CA ALA A 281 9.76 5.77 15.75
C ALA A 281 8.25 5.51 15.71
N LEU A 282 7.70 5.29 14.50
CA LEU A 282 6.30 4.91 14.31
C LEU A 282 5.97 3.56 14.99
N ARG A 283 6.86 2.57 14.89
CA ARG A 283 6.73 1.29 15.58
C ARG A 283 6.77 1.47 17.10
N ALA A 284 7.67 2.31 17.61
CA ALA A 284 7.78 2.61 19.03
C ALA A 284 6.54 3.34 19.57
N GLU A 285 5.99 4.29 18.81
CA GLU A 285 4.75 4.99 19.15
C GLU A 285 3.57 4.01 19.24
N ALA A 286 3.48 3.07 18.31
CA ALA A 286 2.45 2.01 18.28
C ALA A 286 2.67 0.88 19.31
N GLY A 287 3.81 0.88 20.02
CA GLY A 287 4.13 -0.15 21.04
C GLY A 287 4.79 -1.42 20.49
N ASP A 288 5.19 -1.44 19.20
CA ASP A 288 5.90 -2.58 18.57
C ASP A 288 7.44 -2.46 18.69
N ALA A 289 7.96 -1.35 19.17
CA ALA A 289 9.39 -1.15 19.41
C ALA A 289 9.65 -0.36 20.69
N ASP A 290 10.90 -0.35 21.13
CA ASP A 290 11.31 0.33 22.36
C ASP A 290 11.32 1.86 22.19
N LYS A 291 10.54 2.55 23.02
CA LYS A 291 10.40 4.02 23.03
C LYS A 291 11.67 4.72 23.51
N GLU A 292 12.44 4.13 24.43
CA GLU A 292 13.69 4.71 24.91
C GLU A 292 14.74 4.71 23.81
N ILE A 293 14.78 3.64 23.00
CA ILE A 293 15.67 3.56 21.85
C ILE A 293 15.27 4.58 20.81
N ALA A 294 13.97 4.76 20.53
CA ALA A 294 13.50 5.80 19.61
C ALA A 294 13.90 7.20 20.09
N ALA A 295 13.69 7.50 21.38
CA ALA A 295 14.08 8.78 21.99
C ALA A 295 15.60 8.98 22.01
N TRP A 296 16.38 7.91 22.16
CA TRP A 296 17.84 7.97 22.08
C TRP A 296 18.28 8.38 20.67
N TRP A 297 17.76 7.77 19.62
CA TRP A 297 18.07 8.07 18.24
C TRP A 297 17.59 9.47 17.82
N GLU A 298 16.43 9.94 18.35
CA GLU A 298 15.96 11.30 18.11
C GLU A 298 16.97 12.34 18.64
N ARG A 299 17.50 12.14 19.81
CA ARG A 299 18.54 13.03 20.38
C ARG A 299 19.87 12.87 19.66
N PHE A 300 20.28 11.63 19.39
CA PHE A 300 21.57 11.33 18.79
C PHE A 300 21.78 11.95 17.41
N GLN A 301 20.75 11.96 16.56
CA GLN A 301 20.84 12.49 15.20
C GLN A 301 21.06 14.00 15.14
N PHE A 302 20.64 14.76 16.16
CA PHE A 302 20.75 16.22 16.21
C PHE A 302 21.82 16.72 17.19
N ALA A 303 22.47 15.82 17.93
CA ALA A 303 23.52 16.18 18.88
C ALA A 303 24.83 16.55 18.18
N ASP A 304 25.63 17.40 18.81
CA ASP A 304 27.01 17.63 18.39
C ASP A 304 27.91 16.42 18.65
N GLU A 305 29.08 16.39 18.04
CA GLU A 305 30.00 15.24 18.06
C GLU A 305 30.38 14.84 19.50
N GLN A 306 30.66 15.80 20.38
CA GLN A 306 31.01 15.53 21.78
C GLN A 306 29.85 14.90 22.54
N THR A 307 28.63 15.38 22.32
CA THR A 307 27.42 14.83 22.93
C THR A 307 27.14 13.43 22.36
N GLN A 308 27.28 13.24 21.04
CA GLN A 308 27.13 11.92 20.40
C GLN A 308 28.08 10.90 21.02
N GLU A 309 29.36 11.25 21.18
CA GLU A 309 30.34 10.35 21.82
C GLU A 309 29.94 9.97 23.25
N SER A 310 29.44 10.91 24.05
CA SER A 310 28.99 10.67 25.42
C SER A 310 27.73 9.78 25.52
N MET A 311 26.93 9.73 24.47
CA MET A 311 25.69 8.94 24.40
C MET A 311 25.93 7.48 24.00
N LEU A 312 27.12 7.14 23.48
CA LEU A 312 27.39 5.82 22.97
C LEU A 312 27.42 4.76 24.09
N LEU A 313 26.93 3.58 23.78
CA LEU A 313 27.03 2.43 24.65
C LEU A 313 28.34 1.66 24.36
N PRO A 314 28.91 0.95 25.37
CA PRO A 314 30.03 0.06 25.13
C PRO A 314 29.73 -0.95 24.01
N ASP A 315 30.75 -1.33 23.26
CA ASP A 315 30.60 -2.41 22.30
C ASP A 315 30.20 -3.71 23.03
N ASP A 316 29.20 -4.42 22.50
CA ASP A 316 28.91 -5.76 22.95
C ASP A 316 30.17 -6.61 22.80
N GLU A 317 30.63 -7.27 23.87
CA GLU A 317 31.82 -8.14 23.84
C GLU A 317 31.66 -9.12 22.65
N PRO A 318 32.66 -9.22 21.77
CA PRO A 318 32.58 -10.13 20.65
C PRO A 318 32.46 -11.55 21.18
N LYS A 319 31.28 -12.19 20.99
CA LYS A 319 31.15 -13.64 21.29
C LYS A 319 32.31 -14.35 20.60
N ALA A 320 33.21 -14.91 21.39
CA ALA A 320 34.45 -15.55 20.98
C ALA A 320 34.18 -16.46 19.78
N LYS A 321 34.69 -16.09 18.58
CA LYS A 321 34.63 -16.95 17.40
C LYS A 321 35.28 -18.28 17.78
N LYS A 322 34.50 -19.37 17.93
CA LYS A 322 35.03 -20.72 18.04
C LYS A 322 35.95 -20.95 16.84
N ARG A 323 37.25 -20.90 17.12
CA ARG A 323 38.34 -21.14 16.15
C ARG A 323 38.12 -22.53 15.57
N ARG A 324 37.65 -22.61 14.31
CA ARG A 324 37.52 -23.85 13.55
C ARG A 324 38.92 -24.45 13.46
N ARG A 325 39.23 -25.45 14.31
CA ARG A 325 40.46 -26.23 14.29
C ARG A 325 40.55 -26.90 12.92
N ARG A 326 41.44 -26.39 12.07
CA ARG A 326 41.79 -27.00 10.79
C ARG A 326 42.42 -28.35 11.12
N LYS A 327 41.71 -29.46 10.88
CA LYS A 327 42.30 -30.81 10.91
C LYS A 327 43.44 -30.86 9.89
N LYS A 328 44.68 -31.00 10.39
CA LYS A 328 45.87 -31.29 9.57
C LYS A 328 45.65 -32.69 8.98
N LYS A 329 45.55 -32.82 7.65
CA LYS A 329 45.66 -34.11 6.98
C LYS A 329 47.10 -34.64 7.19
N VAL A 330 47.24 -35.72 7.94
CA VAL A 330 48.44 -36.47 7.99
C VAL A 330 48.53 -37.26 6.66
N GLY A 331 49.55 -36.99 5.90
CA GLY A 331 49.86 -37.74 4.66
C GLY A 331 50.46 -39.10 5.06
N GLU A 332 49.84 -40.16 4.61
CA GLU A 332 50.48 -41.48 4.55
C GLU A 332 51.45 -41.50 3.36
N SER A 333 52.73 -41.56 3.68
CA SER A 333 53.76 -41.98 2.71
C SER A 333 53.74 -43.49 2.64
N GLY A 334 53.18 -44.04 1.56
CA GLY A 334 53.39 -45.42 1.18
C GLY A 334 54.80 -45.60 0.69
N ASN A 335 55.49 -46.51 1.28
CA ASN A 335 56.75 -47.00 0.83
C ASN A 335 56.53 -48.35 0.12
N ASP A 336 56.78 -48.36 -1.19
CA ASP A 336 56.88 -49.59 -1.95
C ASP A 336 58.30 -50.12 -1.90
N ALA A 337 58.43 -51.39 -1.61
CA ALA A 337 59.56 -52.17 -2.03
C ALA A 337 59.13 -53.65 -2.19
N LEU A 338 59.32 -54.13 -3.41
CA LEU A 338 59.38 -55.44 -3.99
C LEU A 338 58.18 -55.91 -4.78
#